data_02f6a929cc46733832b43feb9381d2ae
#
_entry.id   02f6a929cc46733832b43feb9381d2ae
#
_cell.length_a   1.000
_cell.length_b   1.000
_cell.length_c   1.000
_cell.angle_alpha   90.00
_cell.angle_beta   90.00
_cell.angle_gamma   90.00
#
_symmetry.space_group_name_H-M   'P 1'
#
loop_
_entity.id
_entity.type
_entity.pdbx_description
1 polymer ?
#
loop_
_entity_poly.entity_id
_entity_poly.type
_entity_poly.pdbx_seq_one_letter_code
_entity_poly.pdbx_strand_id
1 'polypeptide(L)'
;MACWLYESLLLFGVVFVGGIVLGTAGVLFGAPLSPRTLQAVLFVVLGMYFAFFWSKGQTLAMKTWRIQVVDNNGRPLTRVRALARYALCWVWLLPPLAALAPFHLPMAEVAVLTLGWIAVWALLSRFHPQRQFLHDVLAGTRLIDAPAPTPSSLR
;
A
#
# COMPACT_ATOMS: atom_id res chain seq x y z
N MET A 1 5.89 6.06 10.40
CA MET A 1 4.91 5.17 11.08
C MET A 1 3.49 5.74 11.04
N ALA A 2 3.22 6.94 11.56
CA ALA A 2 1.86 7.51 11.59
C ALA A 2 1.21 7.69 10.20
N CYS A 3 1.97 8.09 9.18
CA CYS A 3 1.47 8.18 7.80
C CYS A 3 0.94 6.82 7.29
N TRP A 4 1.62 5.74 7.60
CA TRP A 4 1.23 4.39 7.18
C TRP A 4 -0.05 3.91 7.86
N LEU A 5 -0.22 4.20 9.15
CA LEU A 5 -1.46 3.92 9.89
C LEU A 5 -2.64 4.71 9.33
N TYR A 6 -2.43 5.99 9.01
CA TYR A 6 -3.47 6.84 8.42
C TYR A 6 -3.86 6.35 7.02
N GLU A 7 -2.89 5.99 6.18
CA GLU A 7 -3.13 5.37 4.87
C GLU A 7 -3.93 4.08 5.00
N SER A 8 -3.55 3.20 5.94
CA SER A 8 -4.24 1.92 6.19
C SER A 8 -5.70 2.13 6.60
N LEU A 9 -5.98 3.15 7.42
CA LEU A 9 -7.35 3.49 7.83
C LEU A 9 -8.18 4.00 6.65
N LEU A 10 -7.62 4.86 5.80
CA LEU A 10 -8.29 5.34 4.59
C LEU A 10 -8.59 4.19 3.63
N LEU A 11 -7.60 3.31 3.41
CA LEU A 11 -7.76 2.16 2.51
C LEU A 11 -8.75 1.15 3.07
N PHE A 12 -8.78 0.94 4.38
CA PHE A 12 -9.79 0.11 5.01
C PHE A 12 -11.20 0.63 4.68
N GLY A 13 -11.44 1.94 4.77
CA GLY A 13 -12.71 2.54 4.38
C GLY A 13 -13.06 2.29 2.91
N VAL A 14 -12.09 2.46 2.01
CA VAL A 14 -12.28 2.20 0.57
C VAL A 14 -12.60 0.73 0.29
N VAL A 15 -11.86 -0.19 0.91
CA VAL A 15 -12.08 -1.65 0.76
C VAL A 15 -13.43 -2.06 1.34
N PHE A 16 -13.80 -1.53 2.50
CA PHE A 16 -15.06 -1.84 3.16
C PHE A 16 -16.26 -1.35 2.33
N VAL A 17 -16.26 -0.10 1.94
CA VAL A 17 -17.34 0.47 1.10
C VAL A 17 -17.38 -0.20 -0.28
N GLY A 18 -16.24 -0.38 -0.91
CA GLY A 18 -16.15 -1.08 -2.19
C GLY A 18 -16.66 -2.52 -2.11
N GLY A 19 -16.32 -3.24 -1.04
CA GLY A 19 -16.80 -4.60 -0.79
C GLY A 19 -18.33 -4.66 -0.62
N ILE A 20 -18.91 -3.73 0.14
CA ILE A 20 -20.38 -3.64 0.28
C ILE A 20 -21.03 -3.33 -1.07
N VAL A 21 -20.55 -2.31 -1.78
CA VAL A 21 -21.15 -1.89 -3.07
C VAL A 21 -21.08 -3.01 -4.10
N LEU A 22 -19.92 -3.63 -4.26
CA LEU A 22 -19.74 -4.72 -5.22
C LEU A 22 -20.50 -5.99 -4.81
N GLY A 23 -20.53 -6.29 -3.52
CA GLY A 23 -21.27 -7.44 -3.00
C GLY A 23 -22.79 -7.28 -3.18
N THR A 24 -23.34 -6.14 -2.81
CA THR A 24 -24.78 -5.86 -2.97
C THR A 24 -25.18 -5.76 -4.44
N ALA A 25 -24.39 -5.11 -5.28
CA ALA A 25 -24.63 -5.07 -6.71
C ALA A 25 -24.66 -6.48 -7.32
N GLY A 26 -23.71 -7.33 -6.97
CA GLY A 26 -23.68 -8.73 -7.44
C GLY A 26 -24.96 -9.50 -7.08
N VAL A 27 -25.47 -9.31 -5.87
CA VAL A 27 -26.74 -9.95 -5.45
C VAL A 27 -27.93 -9.38 -6.20
N LEU A 28 -28.02 -8.05 -6.33
CA LEU A 28 -29.13 -7.36 -7.02
C LEU A 28 -29.22 -7.73 -8.52
N PHE A 29 -28.09 -7.91 -9.17
CA PHE A 29 -28.03 -8.29 -10.59
C PHE A 29 -28.02 -9.81 -10.82
N GLY A 30 -28.24 -10.63 -9.78
CA GLY A 30 -28.28 -12.08 -9.89
C GLY A 30 -26.94 -12.75 -10.23
N ALA A 31 -25.83 -12.00 -10.08
CA ALA A 31 -24.47 -12.46 -10.37
C ALA A 31 -23.55 -12.21 -9.17
N PRO A 32 -23.72 -12.95 -8.04
CA PRO A 32 -22.91 -12.74 -6.86
C PRO A 32 -21.42 -13.03 -7.17
N LEU A 33 -20.56 -12.07 -6.83
CA LEU A 33 -19.13 -12.20 -7.02
C LEU A 33 -18.55 -13.24 -6.06
N SER A 34 -17.73 -14.13 -6.59
CA SER A 34 -16.97 -15.03 -5.71
C SER A 34 -16.00 -14.22 -4.83
N PRO A 35 -15.66 -14.71 -3.62
CA PRO A 35 -14.67 -14.01 -2.77
C PRO A 35 -13.34 -13.77 -3.49
N ARG A 36 -12.90 -14.69 -4.35
CA ARG A 36 -11.67 -14.55 -5.15
C ARG A 36 -11.79 -13.44 -6.17
N THR A 37 -12.94 -13.34 -6.85
CA THR A 37 -13.21 -12.27 -7.82
C THR A 37 -13.22 -10.91 -7.13
N LEU A 38 -13.88 -10.81 -5.97
CA LEU A 38 -13.90 -9.58 -5.18
C LEU A 38 -12.48 -9.15 -4.75
N GLN A 39 -11.68 -10.09 -4.26
CA GLN A 39 -10.28 -9.84 -3.91
C GLN A 39 -9.47 -9.34 -5.11
N ALA A 40 -9.62 -9.97 -6.28
CA ALA A 40 -8.93 -9.57 -7.51
C ALA A 40 -9.33 -8.15 -7.94
N VAL A 41 -10.62 -7.82 -7.90
CA VAL A 41 -11.12 -6.48 -8.23
C VAL A 41 -10.55 -5.45 -7.27
N LEU A 42 -10.60 -5.71 -5.96
CA LEU A 42 -10.04 -4.80 -4.95
C LEU A 42 -8.53 -4.63 -5.11
N PHE A 43 -7.81 -5.71 -5.41
CA PHE A 43 -6.37 -5.63 -5.69
C PHE A 43 -6.07 -4.69 -6.87
N VAL A 44 -6.82 -4.80 -7.97
CA VAL A 44 -6.66 -3.93 -9.14
C VAL A 44 -7.02 -2.48 -8.82
N VAL A 45 -8.13 -2.25 -8.10
CA VAL A 45 -8.56 -0.91 -7.68
C VAL A 45 -7.50 -0.23 -6.80
N LEU A 46 -6.95 -0.94 -5.82
CA LEU A 46 -5.87 -0.43 -4.98
C LEU A 46 -4.59 -0.18 -5.79
N GLY A 47 -4.26 -1.05 -6.74
CA GLY A 47 -3.13 -0.86 -7.65
C GLY A 47 -3.27 0.41 -8.48
N MET A 48 -4.45 0.67 -9.04
CA MET A 48 -4.74 1.91 -9.78
C MET A 48 -4.67 3.14 -8.86
N TYR A 49 -5.21 3.06 -7.65
CA TYR A 49 -5.13 4.11 -6.65
C TYR A 49 -3.65 4.48 -6.38
N PHE A 50 -2.83 3.52 -5.98
CA PHE A 50 -1.44 3.76 -5.67
C PHE A 50 -0.64 4.22 -6.89
N ALA A 51 -0.84 3.60 -8.07
CA ALA A 51 -0.15 4.01 -9.29
C ALA A 51 -0.46 5.47 -9.66
N PHE A 52 -1.72 5.89 -9.50
CA PHE A 52 -2.13 7.26 -9.78
C PHE A 52 -1.53 8.25 -8.78
N PHE A 53 -1.65 7.99 -7.49
CA PHE A 53 -1.19 8.94 -6.47
C PHE A 53 0.34 8.98 -6.36
N TRP A 54 1.04 7.85 -6.44
CA TRP A 54 2.50 7.83 -6.41
C TRP A 54 3.11 8.43 -7.69
N SER A 55 2.46 8.33 -8.84
CA SER A 55 2.91 9.04 -10.04
C SER A 55 2.78 10.56 -9.90
N LYS A 56 1.90 11.05 -9.02
CA LYS A 56 1.80 12.45 -8.61
C LYS A 56 2.71 12.81 -7.43
N GLY A 57 3.45 11.84 -6.91
CA GLY A 57 4.41 11.98 -5.82
C GLY A 57 3.86 11.80 -4.42
N GLN A 58 2.54 11.91 -4.20
CA GLN A 58 1.95 11.88 -2.85
C GLN A 58 0.55 11.26 -2.84
N THR A 59 0.28 10.38 -1.87
CA THR A 59 -1.08 10.01 -1.49
C THR A 59 -1.69 11.07 -0.57
N LEU A 60 -2.97 10.92 -0.25
CA LEU A 60 -3.64 11.84 0.68
C LEU A 60 -3.00 11.81 2.07
N ALA A 61 -2.67 10.62 2.58
CA ALA A 61 -1.94 10.46 3.83
C ALA A 61 -0.56 11.11 3.77
N MET A 62 0.19 10.91 2.68
CA MET A 62 1.51 11.51 2.49
C MET A 62 1.49 13.03 2.48
N LYS A 63 0.43 13.65 1.92
CA LYS A 63 0.25 15.11 1.98
C LYS A 63 0.12 15.62 3.41
N THR A 64 -0.63 14.93 4.25
CA THR A 64 -0.83 15.30 5.66
C THR A 64 0.50 15.28 6.42
N TRP A 65 1.36 14.30 6.12
CA TRP A 65 2.64 14.11 6.79
C TRP A 65 3.82 14.74 6.05
N ARG A 66 3.55 15.50 4.97
CA ARG A 66 4.57 16.15 4.13
C ARG A 66 5.65 15.18 3.64
N ILE A 67 5.24 13.99 3.22
CA ILE A 67 6.12 12.96 2.66
C ILE A 67 5.85 12.88 1.17
N GLN A 68 6.90 12.70 0.37
CA GLN A 68 6.82 12.54 -1.07
C GLN A 68 7.60 11.31 -1.52
N VAL A 69 7.04 10.60 -2.51
CA VAL A 69 7.75 9.51 -3.20
C VAL A 69 8.40 10.05 -4.46
N VAL A 70 9.69 9.78 -4.59
CA VAL A 70 10.48 10.17 -5.77
C VAL A 70 11.34 9.00 -6.24
N ASP A 71 11.85 9.08 -7.43
CA ASP A 71 12.87 8.16 -7.93
C ASP A 71 14.25 8.46 -7.29
N ASN A 72 15.26 7.64 -7.60
CA ASN A 72 16.62 7.85 -7.09
C ASN A 72 17.22 9.20 -7.52
N ASN A 73 16.70 9.82 -8.58
CA ASN A 73 17.13 11.12 -9.10
C ASN A 73 16.31 12.30 -8.55
N GLY A 74 15.37 12.05 -7.63
CA GLY A 74 14.49 13.07 -7.06
C GLY A 74 13.33 13.49 -7.98
N ARG A 75 13.05 12.76 -9.05
CA ARG A 75 11.96 13.04 -9.99
C ARG A 75 10.67 12.30 -9.59
N PRO A 76 9.49 12.80 -9.99
CA PRO A 76 8.23 12.08 -9.82
C PRO A 76 8.29 10.69 -10.47
N LEU A 77 7.61 9.72 -9.86
CA LEU A 77 7.57 8.36 -10.37
C LEU A 77 6.79 8.27 -11.68
N THR A 78 7.27 7.42 -12.60
CA THR A 78 6.44 6.96 -13.72
C THR A 78 5.37 5.99 -13.21
N ARG A 79 4.23 5.90 -13.91
CA ARG A 79 3.14 4.96 -13.54
C ARG A 79 3.62 3.52 -13.49
N VAL A 80 4.53 3.13 -14.38
CA VAL A 80 5.11 1.77 -14.41
C VAL A 80 5.91 1.49 -13.14
N ARG A 81 6.76 2.42 -12.70
CA ARG A 81 7.52 2.28 -11.45
C ARG A 81 6.61 2.26 -10.23
N ALA A 82 5.54 3.07 -10.24
CA ALA A 82 4.54 3.05 -9.17
C ALA A 82 3.81 1.70 -9.07
N LEU A 83 3.45 1.10 -10.22
CA LEU A 83 2.88 -0.27 -10.27
C LEU A 83 3.89 -1.33 -9.83
N ALA A 84 5.15 -1.24 -10.28
CA ALA A 84 6.20 -2.15 -9.84
C ALA A 84 6.40 -2.08 -8.32
N ARG A 85 6.42 -0.87 -7.75
CA ARG A 85 6.46 -0.66 -6.30
C ARG A 85 5.28 -1.30 -5.59
N TYR A 86 4.05 -1.12 -6.12
CA TYR A 86 2.84 -1.75 -5.58
C TYR A 86 2.95 -3.28 -5.59
N ALA A 87 3.35 -3.87 -6.71
CA ALA A 87 3.58 -5.32 -6.79
C ALA A 87 4.65 -5.80 -5.80
N LEU A 88 5.76 -5.08 -5.66
CA LEU A 88 6.83 -5.39 -4.71
C LEU A 88 6.36 -5.29 -3.25
N CYS A 89 5.43 -4.39 -2.91
CA CYS A 89 4.84 -4.35 -1.57
C CYS A 89 4.11 -5.67 -1.23
N TRP A 90 3.48 -6.32 -2.21
CA TRP A 90 2.79 -7.59 -2.01
C TRP A 90 3.74 -8.79 -1.88
N VAL A 91 4.90 -8.76 -2.52
CA VAL A 91 5.93 -9.80 -2.37
C VAL A 91 6.37 -9.98 -0.91
N TRP A 92 6.20 -8.98 -0.09
CA TRP A 92 6.47 -9.02 1.35
C TRP A 92 5.42 -9.72 2.18
N LEU A 93 4.15 -9.55 1.82
CA LEU A 93 3.02 -10.09 2.57
C LEU A 93 2.66 -11.50 2.10
N LEU A 94 2.82 -11.80 0.81
CA LEU A 94 2.41 -13.08 0.23
C LEU A 94 3.22 -14.28 0.76
N PRO A 95 4.57 -14.23 0.87
CA PRO A 95 5.34 -15.39 1.33
C PRO A 95 4.95 -15.87 2.74
N PRO A 96 4.85 -15.02 3.78
CA PRO A 96 4.45 -15.47 5.10
C PRO A 96 3.01 -16.01 5.11
N LEU A 97 2.09 -15.37 4.38
CA LEU A 97 0.71 -15.86 4.29
C LEU A 97 0.63 -17.21 3.57
N ALA A 98 1.40 -17.39 2.49
CA ALA A 98 1.47 -18.67 1.78
C ALA A 98 2.11 -19.78 2.63
N ALA A 99 3.14 -19.45 3.41
CA ALA A 99 3.79 -20.40 4.32
C ALA A 99 2.87 -20.82 5.47
N LEU A 100 1.97 -19.95 5.93
CA LEU A 100 1.03 -20.24 7.01
C LEU A 100 -0.23 -20.96 6.53
N ALA A 101 -0.57 -20.88 5.23
CA ALA A 101 -1.78 -21.46 4.66
C ALA A 101 -1.97 -22.97 4.93
N PRO A 102 -0.94 -23.84 4.88
CA PRO A 102 -1.10 -25.27 5.13
C PRO A 102 -1.48 -25.62 6.59
N PHE A 103 -1.19 -24.73 7.53
CA PHE A 103 -1.36 -25.02 8.96
C PHE A 103 -2.78 -24.80 9.48
N HIS A 104 -3.68 -24.25 8.67
CA HIS A 104 -5.08 -23.96 9.04
C HIS A 104 -5.23 -23.22 10.38
N LEU A 105 -4.31 -22.30 10.65
CA LEU A 105 -4.26 -21.54 11.90
C LEU A 105 -5.50 -20.65 12.08
N PRO A 106 -5.94 -20.40 13.31
CA PRO A 106 -6.95 -19.39 13.61
C PRO A 106 -6.52 -18.01 13.11
N MET A 107 -7.50 -17.19 12.70
CA MET A 107 -7.23 -15.85 12.15
C MET A 107 -6.38 -14.98 13.09
N ALA A 108 -6.56 -15.14 14.40
CA ALA A 108 -5.77 -14.39 15.39
C ALA A 108 -4.28 -14.77 15.35
N GLU A 109 -3.95 -16.04 15.19
CA GLU A 109 -2.56 -16.50 15.10
C GLU A 109 -1.91 -16.04 13.79
N VAL A 110 -2.63 -16.14 12.67
CA VAL A 110 -2.18 -15.62 11.38
C VAL A 110 -1.92 -14.11 11.47
N ALA A 111 -2.80 -13.36 12.13
CA ALA A 111 -2.63 -11.91 12.34
C ALA A 111 -1.38 -11.63 13.20
N VAL A 112 -1.17 -12.32 14.31
CA VAL A 112 0.00 -12.14 15.19
C VAL A 112 1.30 -12.43 14.44
N LEU A 113 1.36 -13.56 13.71
CA LEU A 113 2.55 -13.94 12.95
C LEU A 113 2.84 -12.96 11.81
N THR A 114 1.80 -12.50 11.11
CA THR A 114 1.95 -11.51 10.04
C THR A 114 2.40 -10.15 10.58
N LEU A 115 1.82 -9.68 11.70
CA LEU A 115 2.24 -8.45 12.36
C LEU A 115 3.67 -8.57 12.90
N GLY A 116 4.05 -9.72 13.47
CA GLY A 116 5.42 -9.99 13.89
C GLY A 116 6.41 -9.93 12.72
N TRP A 117 6.05 -10.51 11.58
CA TRP A 117 6.82 -10.41 10.34
C TRP A 117 7.01 -8.96 9.89
N ILE A 118 5.91 -8.19 9.84
CA ILE A 118 5.95 -6.76 9.48
C ILE A 118 6.85 -5.98 10.46
N ALA A 119 6.74 -6.27 11.76
CA ALA A 119 7.55 -5.61 12.79
C ALA A 119 9.05 -5.90 12.62
N VAL A 120 9.42 -7.16 12.36
CA VAL A 120 10.82 -7.56 12.07
C VAL A 120 11.37 -6.76 10.89
N TRP A 121 10.61 -6.65 9.81
CA TRP A 121 11.05 -5.91 8.64
C TRP A 121 11.08 -4.40 8.85
N ALA A 122 10.13 -3.86 9.59
CA ALA A 122 10.17 -2.45 10.00
C ALA A 122 11.41 -2.15 10.86
N LEU A 123 11.81 -3.10 11.70
CA LEU A 123 13.04 -2.99 12.50
C LEU A 123 14.29 -3.08 11.61
N LEU A 124 14.34 -4.05 10.69
CA LEU A 124 15.46 -4.21 9.76
C LEU A 124 15.65 -2.98 8.86
N SER A 125 14.56 -2.30 8.47
CA SER A 125 14.66 -1.07 7.68
C SER A 125 15.42 0.05 8.39
N ARG A 126 15.49 0.03 9.74
CA ARG A 126 16.25 1.03 10.53
C ARG A 126 17.76 0.84 10.44
N PHE A 127 18.22 -0.38 10.14
CA PHE A 127 19.63 -0.69 9.95
C PHE A 127 20.13 -0.38 8.54
N HIS A 128 19.21 -0.13 7.60
CA HIS A 128 19.61 0.27 6.24
C HIS A 128 20.16 1.70 6.25
N PRO A 129 21.30 1.99 5.57
CA PRO A 129 21.94 3.31 5.55
C PRO A 129 21.00 4.46 5.20
N GLN A 130 20.05 4.21 4.31
CA GLN A 130 19.07 5.20 3.84
C GLN A 130 17.73 5.14 4.60
N ARG A 131 17.60 4.29 5.62
CA ARG A 131 16.37 4.07 6.43
C ARG A 131 15.13 3.82 5.56
N GLN A 132 15.31 3.13 4.42
CA GLN A 132 14.22 2.83 3.49
C GLN A 132 13.84 1.36 3.53
N PHE A 133 12.58 1.07 3.17
CA PHE A 133 12.13 -0.31 3.03
C PHE A 133 12.75 -0.97 1.80
N LEU A 134 13.00 -2.27 1.86
CA LEU A 134 13.64 -3.00 0.77
C LEU A 134 12.85 -2.92 -0.54
N HIS A 135 11.52 -2.94 -0.48
CA HIS A 135 10.68 -2.77 -1.68
C HIS A 135 10.87 -1.41 -2.34
N ASP A 136 11.17 -0.35 -1.56
CA ASP A 136 11.48 0.97 -2.10
C ASP A 136 12.84 0.96 -2.82
N VAL A 137 13.82 0.31 -2.22
CA VAL A 137 15.16 0.15 -2.80
C VAL A 137 15.08 -0.65 -4.11
N LEU A 138 14.35 -1.77 -4.11
CA LEU A 138 14.17 -2.62 -5.29
C LEU A 138 13.38 -1.92 -6.41
N ALA A 139 12.41 -1.09 -6.07
CA ALA A 139 11.67 -0.28 -7.03
C ALA A 139 12.46 0.94 -7.53
N GLY A 140 13.64 1.22 -6.98
CA GLY A 140 14.41 2.42 -7.29
C GLY A 140 13.69 3.70 -6.88
N THR A 141 12.98 3.66 -5.75
CA THR A 141 12.19 4.76 -5.21
C THR A 141 12.66 5.12 -3.81
N ARG A 142 12.42 6.35 -3.39
CA ARG A 142 12.71 6.81 -2.03
C ARG A 142 11.65 7.77 -1.52
N LEU A 143 11.45 7.75 -0.21
CA LEU A 143 10.61 8.69 0.51
C LEU A 143 11.48 9.89 0.94
N ILE A 144 11.01 11.09 0.66
CA ILE A 144 11.63 12.35 1.06
C ILE A 144 10.61 13.24 1.75
N ASP A 145 11.07 14.19 2.54
CA ASP A 145 10.21 15.25 3.05
C ASP A 145 9.82 16.18 1.89
N ALA A 146 8.52 16.45 1.75
CA ALA A 146 8.05 17.37 0.74
C ALA A 146 8.48 18.81 1.11
N PRO A 147 8.93 19.62 0.12
CA PRO A 147 9.29 21.01 0.37
C PRO A 147 8.08 21.78 0.95
N ALA A 148 8.36 22.70 1.87
CA ALA A 148 7.32 23.56 2.42
C ALA A 148 6.69 24.38 1.28
N PRO A 149 5.34 24.59 1.29
CA PRO A 149 4.70 25.44 0.29
C PRO A 149 5.33 26.83 0.33
N THR A 150 5.82 27.29 -0.81
CA THR A 150 6.33 28.65 -0.94
C THR A 150 5.18 29.64 -0.79
N PRO A 151 5.35 30.77 -0.09
CA PRO A 151 4.27 31.75 0.14
C PRO A 151 3.64 32.30 -1.15
N SER A 152 4.30 32.17 -2.29
CA SER A 152 3.80 32.61 -3.61
C SER A 152 2.69 31.73 -4.20
N SER A 153 2.42 30.53 -3.66
CA SER A 153 1.36 29.63 -4.14
C SER A 153 0.01 29.85 -3.46
N LEU A 154 -0.10 30.83 -2.57
CA LEU A 154 -1.33 31.17 -1.82
C LEU A 154 -2.03 32.43 -2.35
N ARG A 155 -1.66 32.92 -3.55
CA ARG A 155 -2.32 34.04 -4.23
C ARG A 155 -3.16 33.57 -5.40
#